data_cd0fc403fa96512d386a0705fc2d6e3b
#
_entry.id   cd0fc403fa96512d386a0705fc2d6e3b
#
_cell.length_a   1.000
_cell.length_b   1.000
_cell.length_c   1.000
_cell.angle_alpha   90.00
_cell.angle_beta   90.00
_cell.angle_gamma   90.00
#
_symmetry.space_group_name_H-M   'P 1'
#
loop_
_entity.id
_entity.type
_entity.pdbx_description
1 polymer ?
#
loop_
_entity_poly.entity_id
_entity_poly.type
_entity_poly.pdbx_seq_one_letter_code
_entity_poly.pdbx_strand_id
1 'polypeptide(L)'
;MKDYDLQKMRELLHDFYNLTNMKICIYDSAENELCYYPEKLTPFCRTLREDEFADEKCRACDRRAFAECKRTHRRAVYTCHAGLVECFSPILYNDNIIGYIVIGQIRPKDGKPRQENAALQKLYEKLPTADMDKISSAIHILDACAGYEYLKTLVSDYDARIDARIAAYIEENLTGDLSVAALCRKFHLSRAELYSLFREYFSSSVADFVKNRRLQTARRFLEQTRLPVNKIAQLCGISDYNYFSKQFKKAFGLSPTEWKKRAQV
;
A
#
# COMPACT_ATOMS: atom_id res chain seq x y z
N MET A 1 7.49 1.41 5.24
CA MET A 1 6.11 1.55 5.79
C MET A 1 6.08 2.85 6.58
N LYS A 2 5.13 3.75 6.32
CA LYS A 2 5.07 5.06 7.00
C LYS A 2 4.58 4.86 8.44
N ASP A 3 5.05 5.67 9.40
CA ASP A 3 4.66 5.57 10.83
C ASP A 3 3.14 5.55 11.06
N TYR A 4 2.40 6.24 10.21
CA TYR A 4 0.94 6.28 10.22
C TYR A 4 0.28 4.90 9.98
N ASP A 5 0.86 4.07 9.11
CA ASP A 5 0.31 2.75 8.78
C ASP A 5 0.52 1.76 9.94
N LEU A 6 1.63 1.89 10.70
CA LEU A 6 1.91 1.09 11.90
C LEU A 6 0.97 1.42 13.05
N GLN A 7 0.57 2.67 13.21
CA GLN A 7 -0.37 3.06 14.26
C GLN A 7 -1.76 2.46 14.03
N LYS A 8 -2.30 2.57 12.82
CA LYS A 8 -3.58 1.94 12.45
C LYS A 8 -3.54 0.42 12.62
N MET A 9 -2.42 -0.19 12.26
CA MET A 9 -2.24 -1.62 12.43
C MET A 9 -2.29 -2.01 13.91
N ARG A 10 -1.64 -1.25 14.79
CA ARG A 10 -1.71 -1.47 16.25
C ARG A 10 -3.11 -1.31 16.81
N GLU A 11 -3.88 -0.32 16.34
CA GLU A 11 -5.29 -0.13 16.71
C GLU A 11 -6.12 -1.35 16.30
N LEU A 12 -5.95 -1.87 15.09
CA LEU A 12 -6.62 -3.08 14.62
C LEU A 12 -6.25 -4.31 15.47
N LEU A 13 -4.98 -4.49 15.83
CA LEU A 13 -4.55 -5.58 16.68
C LEU A 13 -5.12 -5.46 18.11
N HIS A 14 -5.21 -4.25 18.62
CA HIS A 14 -5.87 -3.96 19.91
C HIS A 14 -7.35 -4.37 19.88
N ASP A 15 -8.09 -3.94 18.87
CA ASP A 15 -9.51 -4.27 18.73
C ASP A 15 -9.73 -5.77 18.51
N PHE A 16 -8.88 -6.40 17.71
CA PHE A 16 -8.90 -7.85 17.55
C PHE A 16 -8.72 -8.58 18.90
N TYR A 17 -7.74 -8.15 19.69
CA TYR A 17 -7.51 -8.74 21.00
C TYR A 17 -8.70 -8.52 21.96
N ASN A 18 -9.29 -7.34 21.98
CA ASN A 18 -10.46 -7.04 22.80
C ASN A 18 -11.65 -7.93 22.47
N LEU A 19 -11.85 -8.26 21.19
CA LEU A 19 -12.93 -9.14 20.75
C LEU A 19 -12.65 -10.62 21.01
N THR A 20 -11.40 -11.05 20.83
CA THR A 20 -11.06 -12.48 20.78
C THR A 20 -10.34 -12.98 22.04
N ASN A 21 -9.66 -12.08 22.74
CA ASN A 21 -8.67 -12.36 23.79
C ASN A 21 -7.50 -13.24 23.28
N MET A 22 -7.21 -13.19 21.97
CA MET A 22 -6.13 -13.95 21.34
C MET A 22 -4.97 -13.01 21.00
N LYS A 23 -3.76 -13.39 21.41
CA LYS A 23 -2.54 -12.70 21.03
C LYS A 23 -2.33 -12.78 19.53
N ILE A 24 -1.90 -11.67 18.95
CA ILE A 24 -1.66 -11.54 17.52
C ILE A 24 -0.33 -10.83 17.23
N CYS A 25 0.37 -11.30 16.21
CA CYS A 25 1.58 -10.68 15.66
C CYS A 25 1.46 -10.57 14.14
N ILE A 26 2.09 -9.55 13.56
CA ILE A 26 2.24 -9.40 12.11
C ILE A 26 3.72 -9.39 11.77
N TYR A 27 4.06 -10.12 10.72
CA TYR A 27 5.41 -10.24 10.18
C TYR A 27 5.43 -9.79 8.71
N ASP A 28 6.59 -9.30 8.26
CA ASP A 28 6.82 -9.04 6.84
C ASP A 28 7.11 -10.35 6.06
N SER A 29 7.31 -10.24 4.76
CA SER A 29 7.64 -11.39 3.90
C SER A 29 9.02 -12.00 4.19
N ALA A 30 9.90 -11.26 4.87
CA ALA A 30 11.22 -11.71 5.31
C ALA A 30 11.21 -12.29 6.74
N GLU A 31 10.01 -12.50 7.33
CA GLU A 31 9.80 -13.04 8.68
C GLU A 31 10.27 -12.10 9.81
N ASN A 32 10.42 -10.80 9.54
CA ASN A 32 10.66 -9.81 10.57
C ASN A 32 9.34 -9.40 11.22
N GLU A 33 9.32 -9.35 12.55
CA GLU A 33 8.15 -8.91 13.30
C GLU A 33 7.94 -7.40 13.11
N LEU A 34 6.75 -7.01 12.65
CA LEU A 34 6.36 -5.62 12.43
C LEU A 34 5.62 -5.04 13.63
N CYS A 35 4.65 -5.77 14.15
CA CYS A 35 3.87 -5.37 15.32
C CYS A 35 3.18 -6.56 15.98
N TYR A 36 2.76 -6.37 17.24
CA TYR A 36 2.10 -7.38 18.06
C TYR A 36 1.18 -6.73 19.09
N TYR A 37 0.23 -7.49 19.60
CA TYR A 37 -0.61 -7.08 20.72
C TYR A 37 -1.13 -8.31 21.51
N PRO A 38 -1.26 -8.23 22.87
CA PRO A 38 -0.94 -7.10 23.74
C PRO A 38 0.54 -6.99 24.06
N GLU A 39 1.29 -8.07 24.04
CA GLU A 39 2.71 -8.15 24.35
C GLU A 39 3.40 -9.18 23.42
N LYS A 40 4.70 -9.07 23.26
CA LYS A 40 5.46 -9.97 22.39
C LYS A 40 5.35 -11.44 22.79
N LEU A 41 5.49 -11.72 24.08
CA LEU A 41 5.36 -13.06 24.66
C LEU A 41 4.46 -12.99 25.89
N THR A 42 3.57 -13.96 26.04
CA THR A 42 2.84 -14.14 27.29
C THR A 42 3.82 -14.46 28.44
N PRO A 43 3.45 -14.23 29.69
CA PRO A 43 4.33 -14.56 30.82
C PRO A 43 4.80 -16.00 30.81
N PHE A 44 3.93 -16.97 30.43
CA PHE A 44 4.31 -18.37 30.28
C PHE A 44 5.43 -18.56 29.24
N CYS A 45 5.24 -18.04 28.02
CA CYS A 45 6.24 -18.21 26.95
C CYS A 45 7.54 -17.45 27.25
N ARG A 46 7.47 -16.30 27.93
CA ARG A 46 8.65 -15.55 28.36
C ARG A 46 9.49 -16.37 29.31
N THR A 47 8.89 -16.88 30.39
CA THR A 47 9.61 -17.70 31.39
C THR A 47 10.08 -19.02 30.81
N LEU A 48 9.30 -19.64 29.91
CA LEU A 48 9.74 -20.86 29.21
C LEU A 48 10.99 -20.65 28.36
N ARG A 49 11.09 -19.51 27.67
CA ARG A 49 12.22 -19.14 26.79
C ARG A 49 13.47 -18.64 27.53
N GLU A 50 13.43 -18.53 28.86
CA GLU A 50 14.64 -18.32 29.68
C GLU A 50 15.57 -19.54 29.66
N ASP A 51 15.02 -20.73 29.40
CA ASP A 51 15.79 -21.94 29.11
C ASP A 51 16.16 -21.99 27.62
N GLU A 52 17.47 -22.01 27.31
CA GLU A 52 17.98 -21.96 25.94
C GLU A 52 17.49 -23.14 25.08
N PHE A 53 17.37 -24.33 25.67
CA PHE A 53 16.90 -25.52 24.96
C PHE A 53 15.41 -25.42 24.62
N ALA A 54 14.62 -24.87 25.53
CA ALA A 54 13.20 -24.61 25.28
C ALA A 54 13.01 -23.50 24.24
N ASP A 55 13.82 -22.41 24.27
CA ASP A 55 13.77 -21.35 23.27
C ASP A 55 14.12 -21.86 21.87
N GLU A 56 15.15 -22.70 21.73
CA GLU A 56 15.48 -23.29 20.43
C GLU A 56 14.34 -24.18 19.89
N LYS A 57 13.65 -24.93 20.76
CA LYS A 57 12.44 -25.67 20.36
C LYS A 57 11.31 -24.75 19.91
N CYS A 58 11.10 -23.62 20.57
CA CYS A 58 10.13 -22.62 20.14
C CYS A 58 10.48 -22.10 18.74
N ARG A 59 11.72 -21.63 18.54
CA ARG A 59 12.19 -21.14 17.24
C ARG A 59 12.08 -22.19 16.14
N ALA A 60 12.37 -23.46 16.46
CA ALA A 60 12.21 -24.57 15.50
C ALA A 60 10.75 -24.78 15.10
N CYS A 61 9.79 -24.59 16.02
CA CYS A 61 8.37 -24.63 15.70
C CYS A 61 7.98 -23.47 14.76
N ASP A 62 8.42 -22.24 15.06
CA ASP A 62 8.12 -21.05 14.25
C ASP A 62 8.70 -21.20 12.83
N ARG A 63 9.98 -21.61 12.70
CA ARG A 63 10.62 -21.86 11.38
C ARG A 63 9.86 -22.87 10.54
N ARG A 64 9.37 -23.97 11.14
CA ARG A 64 8.59 -24.99 10.42
C ARG A 64 7.26 -24.44 9.94
N ALA A 65 6.60 -23.61 10.74
CA ALA A 65 5.32 -22.99 10.36
C ALA A 65 5.49 -22.01 9.20
N PHE A 66 6.50 -21.13 9.24
CA PHE A 66 6.83 -20.26 8.11
C PHE A 66 7.16 -21.06 6.84
N ALA A 67 8.00 -22.09 6.95
CA ALA A 67 8.34 -22.95 5.81
C ALA A 67 7.11 -23.65 5.21
N GLU A 68 6.18 -24.11 6.04
CA GLU A 68 4.93 -24.71 5.58
C GLU A 68 4.05 -23.70 4.87
N CYS A 69 3.88 -22.47 5.43
CA CYS A 69 3.16 -21.40 4.78
C CYS A 69 3.77 -21.03 3.41
N LYS A 70 5.11 -20.93 3.33
CA LYS A 70 5.83 -20.66 2.08
C LYS A 70 5.60 -21.74 1.02
N ARG A 71 5.61 -23.01 1.44
CA ARG A 71 5.46 -24.15 0.54
C ARG A 71 4.03 -24.32 0.03
N THR A 72 3.04 -24.07 0.88
CA THR A 72 1.63 -24.38 0.59
C THR A 72 0.79 -23.19 0.18
N HIS A 73 1.25 -21.98 0.48
CA HIS A 73 0.46 -20.73 0.42
C HIS A 73 -0.84 -20.83 1.25
N ARG A 74 -0.82 -21.69 2.27
CA ARG A 74 -1.95 -21.91 3.18
C ARG A 74 -1.53 -21.70 4.62
N ARG A 75 -2.51 -21.49 5.48
CA ARG A 75 -2.30 -21.39 6.93
C ARG A 75 -1.75 -22.71 7.50
N ALA A 76 -0.87 -22.58 8.47
CA ALA A 76 -0.35 -23.68 9.27
C ALA A 76 -0.87 -23.54 10.70
N VAL A 77 -1.66 -24.51 11.17
CA VAL A 77 -2.14 -24.58 12.55
C VAL A 77 -1.51 -25.79 13.21
N TYR A 78 -0.87 -25.58 14.35
CA TYR A 78 -0.18 -26.66 15.05
C TYR A 78 -0.17 -26.45 16.56
N THR A 79 0.15 -27.52 17.29
CA THR A 79 0.44 -27.44 18.72
C THR A 79 1.95 -27.39 18.90
N CYS A 80 2.48 -26.34 19.52
CA CYS A 80 3.90 -26.17 19.77
C CYS A 80 4.43 -27.18 20.80
N HIS A 81 5.75 -27.27 20.97
CA HIS A 81 6.37 -28.22 21.90
C HIS A 81 5.89 -28.03 23.36
N ALA A 82 5.46 -26.83 23.72
CA ALA A 82 4.95 -26.51 25.06
C ALA A 82 3.45 -26.82 25.23
N GLY A 83 2.76 -27.30 24.19
CA GLY A 83 1.35 -27.65 24.24
C GLY A 83 0.39 -26.52 23.93
N LEU A 84 0.86 -25.40 23.37
CA LEU A 84 0.03 -24.27 22.95
C LEU A 84 -0.33 -24.36 21.47
N VAL A 85 -1.51 -23.88 21.12
CA VAL A 85 -1.94 -23.74 19.73
C VAL A 85 -1.37 -22.46 19.16
N GLU A 86 -0.78 -22.60 17.98
CA GLU A 86 -0.25 -21.51 17.16
C GLU A 86 -0.85 -21.62 15.76
N CYS A 87 -1.17 -20.49 15.16
CA CYS A 87 -1.66 -20.41 13.80
C CYS A 87 -0.89 -19.34 13.04
N PHE A 88 -0.24 -19.75 11.96
CA PHE A 88 0.45 -18.89 11.00
C PHE A 88 -0.38 -18.83 9.73
N SER A 89 -0.79 -17.64 9.31
CA SER A 89 -1.54 -17.42 8.08
C SER A 89 -0.76 -16.48 7.16
N PRO A 90 -0.39 -16.90 5.94
CA PRO A 90 0.27 -16.02 4.99
C PRO A 90 -0.74 -14.99 4.47
N ILE A 91 -0.30 -13.73 4.34
CA ILE A 91 -1.04 -12.69 3.66
C ILE A 91 -0.63 -12.74 2.19
N LEU A 92 -1.59 -13.05 1.31
CA LEU A 92 -1.33 -13.26 -0.12
C LEU A 92 -1.76 -12.05 -0.95
N TYR A 93 -0.93 -11.74 -1.94
CA TYR A 93 -1.25 -10.82 -3.00
C TYR A 93 -0.75 -11.35 -4.35
N ASN A 94 -1.65 -11.55 -5.32
CA ASN A 94 -1.34 -12.16 -6.62
C ASN A 94 -0.47 -13.41 -6.46
N ASP A 95 -0.89 -14.32 -5.59
CA ASP A 95 -0.18 -15.55 -5.20
C ASP A 95 1.20 -15.37 -4.55
N ASN A 96 1.62 -14.13 -4.30
CA ASN A 96 2.86 -13.85 -3.56
C ASN A 96 2.58 -13.62 -2.08
N ILE A 97 3.43 -14.14 -1.23
CA ILE A 97 3.37 -13.87 0.22
C ILE A 97 3.98 -12.50 0.48
N ILE A 98 3.16 -11.56 0.97
CA ILE A 98 3.57 -10.20 1.34
C ILE A 98 3.79 -10.02 2.85
N GLY A 99 3.40 -10.99 3.65
CA GLY A 99 3.58 -11.00 5.10
C GLY A 99 2.86 -12.18 5.74
N TYR A 100 2.81 -12.18 7.07
CA TYR A 100 2.14 -13.22 7.84
C TYR A 100 1.39 -12.62 9.03
N ILE A 101 0.24 -13.21 9.33
CA ILE A 101 -0.49 -13.02 10.58
C ILE A 101 -0.25 -14.25 11.44
N VAL A 102 0.16 -14.05 12.69
CA VAL A 102 0.38 -15.12 13.66
C VAL A 102 -0.52 -14.90 14.86
N ILE A 103 -1.41 -15.85 15.10
CA ILE A 103 -2.25 -15.91 16.29
C ILE A 103 -1.76 -17.10 17.11
N GLY A 104 -1.44 -16.85 18.38
CA GLY A 104 -0.86 -17.93 19.13
C GLY A 104 -0.82 -17.75 20.64
N GLN A 105 -0.04 -18.62 21.26
CA GLN A 105 0.10 -18.75 22.70
C GLN A 105 -1.25 -19.07 23.37
N ILE A 106 -2.08 -19.88 22.68
CA ILE A 106 -3.44 -20.23 23.10
C ILE A 106 -3.40 -21.62 23.72
N ARG A 107 -3.95 -21.75 24.93
CA ARG A 107 -4.12 -23.03 25.57
C ARG A 107 -5.30 -23.78 24.93
N PRO A 108 -5.15 -25.04 24.47
CA PRO A 108 -6.28 -25.87 24.07
C PRO A 108 -7.27 -26.00 25.25
N LYS A 109 -8.56 -26.07 24.97
CA LYS A 109 -9.61 -26.13 26.00
C LYS A 109 -9.39 -27.32 26.97
N ASP A 110 -8.96 -28.46 26.44
CA ASP A 110 -8.65 -29.66 27.22
C ASP A 110 -7.13 -29.87 27.39
N GLY A 111 -6.34 -28.81 27.12
CA GLY A 111 -4.87 -28.87 27.15
C GLY A 111 -4.34 -28.98 28.59
N LYS A 112 -3.37 -29.87 28.75
CA LYS A 112 -2.62 -30.02 30.00
C LYS A 112 -1.20 -29.44 29.84
N PRO A 113 -0.64 -28.84 30.89
CA PRO A 113 0.75 -28.40 30.86
C PRO A 113 1.69 -29.58 30.62
N ARG A 114 2.67 -29.40 29.74
CA ARG A 114 3.70 -30.40 29.43
C ARG A 114 4.95 -30.24 30.28
N GLN A 115 4.97 -29.20 31.11
CA GLN A 115 6.08 -28.83 31.99
C GLN A 115 5.82 -29.38 33.42
N GLU A 116 6.85 -29.93 34.04
CA GLU A 116 6.79 -30.40 35.43
C GLU A 116 6.96 -29.27 36.47
N ASN A 117 7.47 -28.12 36.03
CA ASN A 117 7.69 -26.96 36.88
C ASN A 117 6.36 -26.33 37.32
N ALA A 118 6.09 -26.33 38.63
CA ALA A 118 4.85 -25.79 39.22
C ALA A 118 4.60 -24.30 38.92
N ALA A 119 5.65 -23.50 38.77
CA ALA A 119 5.52 -22.09 38.40
C ALA A 119 5.04 -21.93 36.95
N LEU A 120 5.60 -22.71 36.03
CA LEU A 120 5.18 -22.75 34.62
C LEU A 120 3.75 -23.30 34.49
N GLN A 121 3.36 -24.29 35.29
CA GLN A 121 1.99 -24.82 35.29
C GLN A 121 0.98 -23.72 35.67
N LYS A 122 1.24 -22.94 36.71
CA LYS A 122 0.39 -21.81 37.12
C LYS A 122 0.28 -20.74 36.04
N LEU A 123 1.36 -20.47 35.30
CA LEU A 123 1.35 -19.53 34.19
C LEU A 123 0.59 -20.09 32.98
N TYR A 124 0.71 -21.39 32.69
CA TYR A 124 -0.04 -22.09 31.65
C TYR A 124 -1.55 -22.02 31.88
N GLU A 125 -2.01 -22.22 33.12
CA GLU A 125 -3.43 -22.18 33.49
C GLU A 125 -4.06 -20.80 33.28
N LYS A 126 -3.27 -19.73 33.33
CA LYS A 126 -3.71 -18.36 33.08
C LYS A 126 -3.81 -17.96 31.61
N LEU A 127 -3.32 -18.81 30.71
CA LEU A 127 -3.35 -18.52 29.28
C LEU A 127 -4.80 -18.51 28.75
N PRO A 128 -5.08 -17.67 27.72
CA PRO A 128 -6.38 -17.67 27.07
C PRO A 128 -6.66 -19.04 26.43
N THR A 129 -7.91 -19.47 26.51
CA THR A 129 -8.37 -20.69 25.87
C THR A 129 -9.26 -20.37 24.68
N ALA A 130 -9.10 -21.12 23.59
CA ALA A 130 -10.01 -21.08 22.46
C ALA A 130 -10.18 -22.47 21.87
N ASP A 131 -11.36 -22.71 21.29
CA ASP A 131 -11.59 -23.85 20.41
C ASP A 131 -11.14 -23.52 18.97
N MET A 132 -11.08 -24.55 18.14
CA MET A 132 -10.64 -24.42 16.74
C MET A 132 -11.59 -23.57 15.89
N ASP A 133 -12.89 -23.58 16.20
CA ASP A 133 -13.88 -22.79 15.46
C ASP A 133 -13.67 -21.30 15.72
N LYS A 134 -13.40 -20.92 16.96
CA LYS A 134 -13.10 -19.55 17.35
C LYS A 134 -11.79 -19.06 16.69
N ILE A 135 -10.74 -19.91 16.69
CA ILE A 135 -9.47 -19.59 16.03
C ILE A 135 -9.69 -19.42 14.52
N SER A 136 -10.42 -20.34 13.89
CA SER A 136 -10.72 -20.26 12.45
C SER A 136 -11.50 -19.01 12.08
N SER A 137 -12.51 -18.67 12.86
CA SER A 137 -13.31 -17.45 12.65
C SER A 137 -12.48 -16.17 12.80
N ALA A 138 -11.61 -16.13 13.81
CA ALA A 138 -10.71 -15.02 14.04
C ALA A 138 -9.77 -14.79 12.84
N ILE A 139 -9.23 -15.89 12.28
CA ILE A 139 -8.38 -15.83 11.09
C ILE A 139 -9.15 -15.34 9.87
N HIS A 140 -10.35 -15.84 9.63
CA HIS A 140 -11.18 -15.39 8.50
C HIS A 140 -11.48 -13.89 8.55
N ILE A 141 -11.73 -13.34 9.74
CA ILE A 141 -11.93 -11.90 9.92
C ILE A 141 -10.64 -11.13 9.58
N LEU A 142 -9.49 -11.59 10.04
CA LEU A 142 -8.22 -10.95 9.77
C LEU A 142 -7.81 -11.01 8.29
N ASP A 143 -8.03 -12.16 7.64
CA ASP A 143 -7.80 -12.30 6.20
C ASP A 143 -8.68 -11.31 5.40
N ALA A 144 -9.94 -11.14 5.81
CA ALA A 144 -10.83 -10.16 5.20
C ALA A 144 -10.37 -8.72 5.46
N CYS A 145 -9.93 -8.39 6.67
CA CYS A 145 -9.39 -7.08 7.02
C CYS A 145 -8.09 -6.78 6.26
N ALA A 146 -7.17 -7.73 6.18
CA ALA A 146 -5.92 -7.59 5.42
C ALA A 146 -6.21 -7.36 3.93
N GLY A 147 -7.16 -8.10 3.35
CA GLY A 147 -7.63 -7.90 1.98
C GLY A 147 -8.23 -6.51 1.76
N TYR A 148 -9.01 -6.00 2.69
CA TYR A 148 -9.62 -4.67 2.61
C TYR A 148 -8.58 -3.53 2.67
N GLU A 149 -7.67 -3.56 3.65
CA GLU A 149 -6.60 -2.55 3.74
C GLU A 149 -5.66 -2.61 2.53
N TYR A 150 -5.40 -3.80 2.01
CA TYR A 150 -4.65 -3.96 0.79
C TYR A 150 -5.41 -3.39 -0.44
N LEU A 151 -6.71 -3.65 -0.59
CA LEU A 151 -7.54 -3.04 -1.63
C LEU A 151 -7.55 -1.51 -1.54
N LYS A 152 -7.58 -0.97 -0.34
CA LYS A 152 -7.45 0.48 -0.10
C LYS A 152 -6.11 1.03 -0.60
N THR A 153 -5.01 0.33 -0.32
CA THR A 153 -3.68 0.71 -0.81
C THR A 153 -3.60 0.64 -2.33
N LEU A 154 -4.19 -0.40 -2.94
CA LEU A 154 -4.28 -0.51 -4.41
C LEU A 154 -5.10 0.59 -5.05
N VAL A 155 -6.23 0.97 -4.44
CA VAL A 155 -7.05 2.09 -4.92
C VAL A 155 -6.27 3.39 -4.80
N SER A 156 -5.59 3.63 -3.67
CA SER A 156 -4.71 4.78 -3.46
C SER A 156 -3.54 4.81 -4.45
N ASP A 157 -2.88 3.67 -4.70
CA ASP A 157 -1.80 3.55 -5.69
C ASP A 157 -2.33 3.67 -7.13
N TYR A 158 -3.56 3.21 -7.40
CA TYR A 158 -4.22 3.39 -8.68
C TYR A 158 -4.56 4.86 -8.91
N ASP A 159 -5.09 5.56 -7.89
CA ASP A 159 -5.36 7.00 -7.94
C ASP A 159 -4.06 7.80 -8.09
N ALA A 160 -2.98 7.44 -7.37
CA ALA A 160 -1.66 8.04 -7.54
C ALA A 160 -1.02 7.77 -8.92
N ARG A 161 -1.46 6.72 -9.63
CA ARG A 161 -1.03 6.45 -11.00
C ARG A 161 -1.93 7.09 -12.06
N ILE A 162 -3.17 7.42 -11.71
CA ILE A 162 -4.10 7.98 -12.69
C ILE A 162 -3.73 9.42 -13.04
N ASP A 163 -3.23 10.20 -12.08
CA ASP A 163 -2.70 11.55 -12.33
C ASP A 163 -1.51 11.51 -13.30
N ALA A 164 -0.53 10.64 -13.05
CA ALA A 164 0.63 10.45 -13.92
C ALA A 164 0.21 9.96 -15.33
N ARG A 165 -0.77 9.03 -15.40
CA ARG A 165 -1.31 8.53 -16.67
C ARG A 165 -2.04 9.61 -17.47
N ILE A 166 -2.83 10.46 -16.79
CA ILE A 166 -3.52 11.59 -17.43
C ILE A 166 -2.49 12.61 -17.92
N ALA A 167 -1.46 12.94 -17.12
CA ALA A 167 -0.41 13.86 -17.51
C ALA A 167 0.35 13.36 -18.73
N ALA A 168 0.77 12.09 -18.75
CA ALA A 168 1.44 11.46 -19.88
C ALA A 168 0.56 11.48 -21.15
N TYR A 169 -0.71 11.06 -21.01
CA TYR A 169 -1.65 11.10 -22.13
C TYR A 169 -1.84 12.51 -22.71
N ILE A 170 -1.92 13.54 -21.88
CA ILE A 170 -2.01 14.93 -22.33
C ILE A 170 -0.75 15.33 -23.09
N GLU A 171 0.44 14.95 -22.62
CA GLU A 171 1.70 15.26 -23.31
C GLU A 171 1.83 14.58 -24.68
N GLU A 172 1.39 13.33 -24.77
CA GLU A 172 1.41 12.56 -26.02
C GLU A 172 0.36 13.02 -27.04
N ASN A 173 -0.73 13.69 -26.57
CA ASN A 173 -1.89 14.02 -27.40
C ASN A 173 -2.19 15.52 -27.46
N LEU A 174 -1.17 16.40 -27.37
CA LEU A 174 -1.35 17.86 -27.30
C LEU A 174 -2.16 18.46 -28.45
N THR A 175 -2.16 17.83 -29.62
CA THR A 175 -2.94 18.28 -30.80
C THR A 175 -4.38 17.78 -30.80
N GLY A 176 -4.72 16.82 -29.93
CA GLY A 176 -6.01 16.18 -29.88
C GLY A 176 -7.05 16.94 -29.04
N ASP A 177 -8.23 16.31 -28.93
CA ASP A 177 -9.31 16.79 -28.02
C ASP A 177 -8.96 16.38 -26.58
N LEU A 178 -8.49 17.37 -25.84
CA LEU A 178 -8.18 17.28 -24.41
C LEU A 178 -9.24 17.99 -23.54
N SER A 179 -10.48 18.08 -24.02
CA SER A 179 -11.60 18.61 -23.25
C SER A 179 -11.88 17.74 -22.01
N VAL A 180 -12.51 18.35 -21.01
CA VAL A 180 -12.95 17.63 -19.80
C VAL A 180 -13.79 16.41 -20.18
N ALA A 181 -14.70 16.54 -21.16
CA ALA A 181 -15.53 15.44 -21.62
C ALA A 181 -14.71 14.29 -22.26
N ALA A 182 -13.68 14.63 -23.04
CA ALA A 182 -12.81 13.64 -23.68
C ALA A 182 -11.97 12.89 -22.63
N LEU A 183 -11.40 13.61 -21.68
CA LEU A 183 -10.60 13.01 -20.60
C LEU A 183 -11.47 12.13 -19.67
N CYS A 184 -12.68 12.58 -19.30
CA CYS A 184 -13.63 11.78 -18.53
C CYS A 184 -13.95 10.44 -19.23
N ARG A 185 -14.23 10.47 -20.53
CA ARG A 185 -14.49 9.24 -21.30
C ARG A 185 -13.26 8.34 -21.38
N LYS A 186 -12.09 8.92 -21.63
CA LYS A 186 -10.83 8.16 -21.78
C LYS A 186 -10.41 7.43 -20.51
N PHE A 187 -10.60 8.07 -19.36
CA PHE A 187 -10.14 7.56 -18.07
C PHE A 187 -11.26 7.01 -17.20
N HIS A 188 -12.51 6.97 -17.72
CA HIS A 188 -13.69 6.51 -17.01
C HIS A 188 -13.98 7.25 -15.70
N LEU A 189 -13.73 8.59 -15.72
CA LEU A 189 -13.94 9.47 -14.56
C LEU A 189 -15.20 10.32 -14.76
N SER A 190 -15.87 10.64 -13.66
CA SER A 190 -16.83 11.73 -13.62
C SER A 190 -16.12 13.09 -13.70
N ARG A 191 -16.86 14.14 -14.05
CA ARG A 191 -16.32 15.51 -14.04
C ARG A 191 -15.83 15.93 -12.66
N ALA A 192 -16.56 15.55 -11.62
CA ALA A 192 -16.21 15.89 -10.23
C ALA A 192 -14.87 15.26 -9.81
N GLU A 193 -14.68 13.97 -10.12
CA GLU A 193 -13.43 13.26 -9.87
C GLU A 193 -12.26 13.88 -10.64
N LEU A 194 -12.43 14.17 -11.94
CA LEU A 194 -11.38 14.81 -12.74
C LEU A 194 -11.00 16.19 -12.19
N TYR A 195 -11.96 17.02 -11.79
CA TYR A 195 -11.66 18.32 -11.19
C TYR A 195 -10.99 18.21 -9.83
N SER A 196 -11.40 17.26 -8.99
CA SER A 196 -10.77 17.01 -7.70
C SER A 196 -9.31 16.60 -7.89
N LEU A 197 -9.05 15.65 -8.80
CA LEU A 197 -7.73 15.17 -9.16
C LEU A 197 -6.81 16.30 -9.64
N PHE A 198 -7.29 17.14 -10.56
CA PHE A 198 -6.48 18.27 -11.07
C PHE A 198 -6.18 19.31 -10.00
N ARG A 199 -7.09 19.56 -9.07
CA ARG A 199 -6.86 20.47 -7.93
C ARG A 199 -5.84 19.90 -6.96
N GLU A 200 -5.95 18.62 -6.63
CA GLU A 200 -5.12 17.94 -5.64
C GLU A 200 -3.68 17.73 -6.13
N TYR A 201 -3.52 17.15 -7.31
CA TYR A 201 -2.20 16.73 -7.80
C TYR A 201 -1.50 17.79 -8.66
N PHE A 202 -2.24 18.61 -9.39
CA PHE A 202 -1.66 19.60 -10.30
C PHE A 202 -1.86 21.05 -9.84
N SER A 203 -2.62 21.31 -8.78
CA SER A 203 -2.95 22.63 -8.26
C SER A 203 -3.44 23.61 -9.35
N SER A 204 -4.15 23.08 -10.36
CA SER A 204 -4.59 23.85 -11.52
C SER A 204 -5.91 23.32 -12.10
N SER A 205 -6.56 24.10 -12.96
CA SER A 205 -7.67 23.59 -13.75
C SER A 205 -7.17 22.70 -14.91
N VAL A 206 -8.03 21.80 -15.42
CA VAL A 206 -7.73 20.98 -16.60
C VAL A 206 -7.30 21.85 -17.79
N ALA A 207 -8.05 22.93 -18.05
CA ALA A 207 -7.77 23.84 -19.17
C ALA A 207 -6.43 24.57 -19.02
N ASP A 208 -6.10 25.01 -17.80
CA ASP A 208 -4.82 25.67 -17.54
C ASP A 208 -3.65 24.69 -17.62
N PHE A 209 -3.81 23.48 -17.14
CA PHE A 209 -2.79 22.45 -17.24
C PHE A 209 -2.46 22.13 -18.71
N VAL A 210 -3.48 21.84 -19.53
CA VAL A 210 -3.31 21.57 -20.97
C VAL A 210 -2.67 22.76 -21.68
N LYS A 211 -3.18 23.99 -21.42
CA LYS A 211 -2.60 25.21 -21.99
C LYS A 211 -1.12 25.35 -21.63
N ASN A 212 -0.76 25.18 -20.39
CA ASN A 212 0.63 25.32 -19.94
C ASN A 212 1.54 24.26 -20.58
N ARG A 213 1.08 23.00 -20.71
CA ARG A 213 1.85 21.93 -21.40
C ARG A 213 2.08 22.27 -22.87
N ARG A 214 1.03 22.76 -23.56
CA ARG A 214 1.16 23.24 -24.96
C ARG A 214 2.18 24.36 -25.11
N LEU A 215 2.16 25.35 -24.20
CA LEU A 215 3.09 26.48 -24.22
C LEU A 215 4.54 26.05 -23.88
N GLN A 216 4.73 25.15 -22.94
CA GLN A 216 6.07 24.60 -22.62
C GLN A 216 6.66 23.81 -23.77
N THR A 217 5.85 23.01 -24.45
CA THR A 217 6.27 22.26 -25.65
C THR A 217 6.60 23.21 -26.79
N ALA A 218 5.80 24.27 -26.99
CA ALA A 218 6.10 25.30 -27.98
C ALA A 218 7.43 26.01 -27.69
N ARG A 219 7.73 26.32 -26.43
CA ARG A 219 9.00 26.92 -26.02
C ARG A 219 10.18 26.01 -26.42
N ARG A 220 10.11 24.70 -26.14
CA ARG A 220 11.14 23.73 -26.55
C ARG A 220 11.34 23.72 -28.05
N PHE A 221 10.25 23.71 -28.84
CA PHE A 221 10.37 23.76 -30.31
C PHE A 221 10.97 25.05 -30.83
N LEU A 222 10.65 26.22 -30.21
CA LEU A 222 11.25 27.51 -30.58
C LEU A 222 12.75 27.53 -30.32
N GLU A 223 13.23 26.85 -29.27
CA GLU A 223 14.64 26.75 -28.93
C GLU A 223 15.39 25.72 -29.79
N GLN A 224 14.77 24.60 -30.13
CA GLN A 224 15.45 23.44 -30.71
C GLN A 224 15.25 23.29 -32.23
N THR A 225 14.33 24.04 -32.84
CA THR A 225 13.99 23.86 -34.25
C THR A 225 14.00 25.16 -35.02
N ARG A 226 14.18 25.03 -36.35
CA ARG A 226 14.05 26.16 -37.29
C ARG A 226 12.62 26.33 -37.84
N LEU A 227 11.64 25.55 -37.36
CA LEU A 227 10.26 25.61 -37.83
C LEU A 227 9.63 26.99 -37.68
N PRO A 228 8.79 27.42 -38.63
CA PRO A 228 8.04 28.67 -38.51
C PRO A 228 7.17 28.69 -37.23
N VAL A 229 7.03 29.84 -36.59
CA VAL A 229 6.31 30.00 -35.31
C VAL A 229 4.85 29.54 -35.41
N ASN A 230 4.17 29.84 -36.53
CA ASN A 230 2.80 29.36 -36.77
C ASN A 230 2.72 27.85 -36.89
N LYS A 231 3.72 27.18 -37.47
CA LYS A 231 3.77 25.73 -37.51
C LYS A 231 4.00 25.11 -36.14
N ILE A 232 4.82 25.75 -35.31
CA ILE A 232 5.03 25.32 -33.94
C ILE A 232 3.73 25.40 -33.12
N ALA A 233 2.97 26.51 -33.26
CA ALA A 233 1.67 26.65 -32.60
C ALA A 233 0.71 25.49 -32.95
N GLN A 234 0.62 25.15 -34.26
CA GLN A 234 -0.19 24.04 -34.75
C GLN A 234 0.26 22.68 -34.18
N LEU A 235 1.57 22.41 -34.19
CA LEU A 235 2.15 21.19 -33.63
C LEU A 235 1.92 21.06 -32.11
N CYS A 236 1.67 22.17 -31.43
CA CYS A 236 1.32 22.16 -30.01
C CYS A 236 -0.20 22.20 -29.77
N GLY A 237 -1.03 22.04 -30.82
CA GLY A 237 -2.48 22.00 -30.69
C GLY A 237 -3.13 23.37 -30.45
N ILE A 238 -2.48 24.46 -30.82
CA ILE A 238 -3.04 25.84 -30.77
C ILE A 238 -3.20 26.35 -32.18
N SER A 239 -4.42 26.36 -32.69
CA SER A 239 -4.73 26.79 -34.07
C SER A 239 -4.77 28.29 -34.24
N ASP A 240 -5.17 29.02 -33.21
CA ASP A 240 -5.21 30.51 -33.24
C ASP A 240 -3.84 31.08 -32.86
N TYR A 241 -3.16 31.66 -33.85
CA TYR A 241 -1.85 32.28 -33.66
C TYR A 241 -1.88 33.52 -32.76
N ASN A 242 -2.92 34.32 -32.83
CA ASN A 242 -3.04 35.53 -32.01
C ASN A 242 -3.22 35.12 -30.52
N TYR A 243 -4.09 34.17 -30.28
CA TYR A 243 -4.25 33.58 -28.95
C TYR A 243 -2.94 32.98 -28.44
N PHE A 244 -2.27 32.16 -29.27
CA PHE A 244 -0.97 31.59 -28.94
C PHE A 244 0.06 32.64 -28.54
N SER A 245 0.26 33.66 -29.39
CA SER A 245 1.25 34.71 -29.14
C SER A 245 0.98 35.47 -27.85
N LYS A 246 -0.28 35.79 -27.58
CA LYS A 246 -0.72 36.46 -26.34
C LYS A 246 -0.47 35.58 -25.10
N GLN A 247 -0.85 34.33 -25.14
CA GLN A 247 -0.66 33.39 -24.00
C GLN A 247 0.81 33.08 -23.76
N PHE A 248 1.60 32.91 -24.80
CA PHE A 248 3.04 32.69 -24.71
C PHE A 248 3.76 33.87 -24.08
N LYS A 249 3.47 35.09 -24.55
CA LYS A 249 4.03 36.32 -23.96
C LYS A 249 3.63 36.48 -22.49
N LYS A 250 2.38 36.15 -22.13
CA LYS A 250 1.90 36.18 -20.75
C LYS A 250 2.65 35.17 -19.86
N ALA A 251 2.98 33.96 -20.39
CA ALA A 251 3.63 32.93 -19.65
C ALA A 251 5.14 33.12 -19.52
N PHE A 252 5.80 33.65 -20.53
CA PHE A 252 7.27 33.68 -20.61
C PHE A 252 7.88 35.09 -20.76
N GLY A 253 7.06 36.14 -20.78
CA GLY A 253 7.51 37.53 -20.82
C GLY A 253 7.85 38.06 -22.22
N LEU A 254 8.14 37.20 -23.18
CA LEU A 254 8.48 37.54 -24.57
C LEU A 254 7.49 36.90 -25.55
N SER A 255 7.27 37.55 -26.70
CA SER A 255 6.51 36.89 -27.78
C SER A 255 7.25 35.67 -28.34
N PRO A 256 6.55 34.73 -28.98
CA PRO A 256 7.21 33.54 -29.59
C PRO A 256 8.29 33.94 -30.60
N THR A 257 8.09 35.00 -31.36
CA THR A 257 9.05 35.48 -32.34
C THR A 257 10.30 36.08 -31.69
N GLU A 258 10.13 36.88 -30.66
CA GLU A 258 11.25 37.42 -29.88
C GLU A 258 12.02 36.32 -29.17
N TRP A 259 11.31 35.33 -28.57
CA TRP A 259 11.91 34.16 -27.93
C TRP A 259 12.78 33.39 -28.89
N LYS A 260 12.26 33.09 -30.10
CA LYS A 260 12.98 32.33 -31.13
C LYS A 260 14.25 33.05 -31.61
N LYS A 261 14.15 34.38 -31.84
CA LYS A 261 15.32 35.18 -32.23
C LYS A 261 16.42 35.13 -31.15
N ARG A 262 16.04 35.21 -29.88
CA ARG A 262 16.99 35.15 -28.75
C ARG A 262 17.63 33.80 -28.56
N ALA A 263 16.91 32.71 -28.82
CA ALA A 263 17.40 31.33 -28.63
C ALA A 263 18.29 30.85 -29.80
N GLN A 264 18.28 31.55 -30.94
CA GLN A 264 19.06 31.18 -32.12
C GLN A 264 20.28 32.07 -32.36
N VAL A 265 20.59 32.97 -31.39
CA VAL A 265 21.85 33.73 -31.32
C VAL A 265 22.85 32.93 -30.48
#